data_7e2fdb7a6e15307d1d49d0be74cc1ac5
#
_entry.id   7e2fdb7a6e15307d1d49d0be74cc1ac5
#
_cell.length_a   1.000
_cell.length_b   1.000
_cell.length_c   1.000
_cell.angle_alpha   90.00
_cell.angle_beta   90.00
_cell.angle_gamma   90.00
#
_symmetry.space_group_name_H-M   'P 1'
#
loop_
_entity.id
_entity.type
_entity.pdbx_description
1 polymer ?
#
loop_
_entity_poly.entity_id
_entity_poly.type
_entity_poly.pdbx_seq_one_letter_code
_entity_poly.pdbx_strand_id
1 'polypeptide(L)'
;LLLLSNSGKTREIVELLELSKRMYPDIPAIVITGNAQSELAQNAEIVLFTGGAPEICPLGLTPTTSTTVMTIIGDMLVVGLMEKIGFTKEEYAKRHHSGYLGSKSRGEIH
;
A
#
# COMPACT_ATOMS: atom_id res chain seq x y z
N LEU A 1 -2.68 -8.98 -4.25
CA LEU A 1 -3.34 -8.40 -3.08
C LEU A 1 -2.33 -7.60 -2.27
N LEU A 2 -2.66 -6.35 -1.91
CA LEU A 2 -1.84 -5.52 -1.03
C LEU A 2 -2.58 -5.31 0.30
N LEU A 3 -1.94 -5.66 1.40
CA LEU A 3 -2.49 -5.58 2.76
C LEU A 3 -1.59 -4.73 3.65
N LEU A 4 -2.19 -3.88 4.48
CA LEU A 4 -1.50 -3.01 5.40
C LEU A 4 -1.95 -3.28 6.84
N SER A 5 -1.01 -3.60 7.73
CA SER A 5 -1.27 -3.74 9.16
C SER A 5 0.01 -3.55 9.95
N ASN A 6 0.08 -2.51 10.79
CA ASN A 6 1.28 -2.21 11.56
C ASN A 6 1.63 -3.35 12.52
N SER A 7 0.68 -3.86 13.27
CA SER A 7 0.88 -4.99 14.17
C SER A 7 1.03 -6.33 13.44
N GLY A 8 0.49 -6.43 12.22
CA GLY A 8 0.35 -7.67 11.47
C GLY A 8 -0.56 -8.71 12.15
N LYS A 9 -1.39 -8.26 13.10
CA LYS A 9 -2.30 -9.09 13.90
C LYS A 9 -3.76 -8.64 13.81
N THR A 10 -4.06 -7.67 12.95
CA THR A 10 -5.44 -7.20 12.73
C THR A 10 -6.25 -8.36 12.17
N ARG A 11 -7.21 -8.83 12.96
CA ARG A 11 -7.96 -10.06 12.69
C ARG A 11 -8.59 -10.07 11.30
N GLU A 12 -9.27 -9.01 10.95
CA GLU A 12 -9.97 -8.87 9.67
C GLU A 12 -9.01 -8.94 8.47
N ILE A 13 -7.78 -8.42 8.64
CA ILE A 13 -6.76 -8.47 7.60
C ILE A 13 -6.15 -9.87 7.46
N VAL A 14 -5.94 -10.57 8.57
CA VAL A 14 -5.47 -11.96 8.57
C VAL A 14 -6.52 -12.86 7.91
N GLU A 15 -7.78 -12.77 8.33
CA GLU A 15 -8.90 -13.52 7.75
C GLU A 15 -9.05 -13.25 6.25
N LEU A 16 -8.87 -12.00 5.81
CA LEU A 16 -8.90 -11.64 4.39
C LEU A 16 -7.77 -12.31 3.60
N LEU A 17 -6.56 -12.36 4.15
CA LEU A 17 -5.44 -13.06 3.51
C LEU A 17 -5.73 -14.55 3.36
N GLU A 18 -6.20 -15.21 4.43
CA GLU A 18 -6.56 -16.63 4.41
C GLU A 18 -7.66 -16.92 3.39
N LEU A 19 -8.70 -16.10 3.36
CA LEU A 19 -9.80 -16.23 2.41
C LEU A 19 -9.30 -16.06 0.96
N SER A 20 -8.48 -15.05 0.73
CA SER A 20 -7.89 -14.79 -0.58
C SER A 20 -7.07 -15.99 -1.07
N LYS A 21 -6.20 -16.55 -0.23
CA LYS A 21 -5.40 -17.72 -0.58
C LYS A 21 -6.23 -18.96 -0.90
N ARG A 22 -7.35 -19.13 -0.20
CA ARG A 22 -8.28 -20.23 -0.44
C ARG A 22 -9.05 -20.10 -1.75
N MET A 23 -9.51 -18.88 -2.05
CA MET A 23 -10.33 -18.62 -3.24
C MET A 23 -9.49 -18.36 -4.49
N TYR A 24 -8.32 -17.75 -4.33
CA TYR A 24 -7.46 -17.28 -5.42
C TYR A 24 -5.98 -17.61 -5.11
N PRO A 25 -5.59 -18.89 -5.10
CA PRO A 25 -4.27 -19.33 -4.66
C PRO A 25 -3.12 -18.77 -5.50
N ASP A 26 -3.39 -18.38 -6.74
CA ASP A 26 -2.39 -17.83 -7.67
C ASP A 26 -2.15 -16.33 -7.51
N ILE A 27 -2.95 -15.63 -6.68
CA ILE A 27 -2.77 -14.20 -6.44
C ILE A 27 -1.78 -13.99 -5.30
N PRO A 28 -0.59 -13.42 -5.57
CA PRO A 28 0.38 -13.16 -4.51
C PRO A 28 -0.10 -12.08 -3.56
N ALA A 29 0.24 -12.22 -2.28
CA ALA A 29 0.00 -11.21 -1.26
C ALA A 29 1.28 -10.42 -0.98
N ILE A 30 1.14 -9.09 -0.98
CA ILE A 30 2.14 -8.13 -0.53
C ILE A 30 1.64 -7.54 0.77
N VAL A 31 2.46 -7.53 1.81
CA VAL A 31 2.12 -6.99 3.12
C VAL A 31 3.05 -5.85 3.49
N ILE A 32 2.49 -4.72 3.92
CA ILE A 32 3.24 -3.63 4.56
C ILE A 32 2.97 -3.72 6.06
N THR A 33 4.01 -3.94 6.86
CA THR A 33 3.85 -4.15 8.31
C THR A 33 5.04 -3.63 9.12
N GLY A 34 4.77 -3.22 10.36
CA GLY A 34 5.78 -2.90 11.37
C GLY A 34 6.28 -4.11 12.16
N ASN A 35 5.75 -5.30 11.88
CA ASN A 35 6.12 -6.53 12.56
C ASN A 35 6.38 -7.68 11.57
N ALA A 36 7.65 -7.83 11.19
CA ALA A 36 8.08 -8.86 10.23
C ALA A 36 7.91 -10.30 10.76
N GLN A 37 7.68 -10.49 12.05
CA GLN A 37 7.45 -11.80 12.68
C GLN A 37 5.95 -12.09 12.89
N SER A 38 5.07 -11.22 12.42
CA SER A 38 3.63 -11.40 12.56
C SER A 38 3.09 -12.53 11.70
N GLU A 39 1.94 -13.07 12.09
CA GLU A 39 1.20 -14.05 11.32
C GLU A 39 0.93 -13.58 9.87
N LEU A 40 0.54 -12.32 9.72
CA LEU A 40 0.31 -11.72 8.41
C LEU A 40 1.57 -11.75 7.54
N ALA A 41 2.72 -11.38 8.11
CA ALA A 41 4.00 -11.39 7.41
C ALA A 41 4.46 -12.81 7.03
N GLN A 42 4.28 -13.77 7.93
CA GLN A 42 4.67 -15.18 7.68
C GLN A 42 3.86 -15.85 6.57
N ASN A 43 2.66 -15.36 6.32
CA ASN A 43 1.75 -15.91 5.31
C ASN A 43 1.73 -15.10 3.99
N ALA A 44 2.54 -14.06 3.85
CA ALA A 44 2.64 -13.26 2.63
C ALA A 44 3.82 -13.70 1.74
N GLU A 45 3.68 -13.55 0.43
CA GLU A 45 4.77 -13.80 -0.52
C GLU A 45 5.81 -12.69 -0.51
N ILE A 46 5.38 -11.44 -0.25
CA ILE A 46 6.26 -10.27 -0.18
C ILE A 46 5.95 -9.48 1.08
N VAL A 47 6.97 -9.19 1.87
CA VAL A 47 6.84 -8.37 3.09
C VAL A 47 7.66 -7.10 2.93
N LEU A 48 7.00 -5.96 3.05
CA LEU A 48 7.61 -4.64 3.11
C LEU A 48 7.59 -4.17 4.56
N PHE A 49 8.73 -4.27 5.21
CA PHE A 49 8.89 -3.92 6.62
C PHE A 49 9.08 -2.42 6.80
N THR A 50 8.27 -1.80 7.67
CA THR A 50 8.29 -0.35 7.92
C THR A 50 9.36 0.10 8.93
N GLY A 51 10.11 -0.83 9.49
CA GLY A 51 11.10 -0.55 10.55
C GLY A 51 10.54 -0.66 11.96
N GLY A 52 9.22 -0.72 12.14
CA GLY A 52 8.61 -0.91 13.46
C GLY A 52 8.85 0.24 14.45
N ALA A 53 9.09 1.46 13.93
CA ALA A 53 9.33 2.63 14.77
C ALA A 53 8.15 2.92 15.70
N PRO A 54 8.39 3.42 16.93
CA PRO A 54 7.32 3.74 17.86
C PRO A 54 6.45 4.89 17.31
N GLU A 55 5.18 4.87 17.71
CA GLU A 55 4.26 5.97 17.41
C GLU A 55 4.68 7.23 18.17
N ILE A 56 4.59 8.40 17.53
CA ILE A 56 4.92 9.69 18.17
C ILE A 56 3.77 10.25 19.02
N CYS A 57 2.62 9.60 19.01
CA CYS A 57 1.52 9.98 19.87
C CYS A 57 1.91 9.83 21.35
N PRO A 58 1.48 10.72 22.26
CA PRO A 58 1.89 10.70 23.66
C PRO A 58 1.57 9.40 24.40
N LEU A 59 0.58 8.66 23.93
CA LEU A 59 0.18 7.36 24.49
C LEU A 59 0.90 6.18 23.82
N GLY A 60 1.62 6.40 22.71
CA GLY A 60 2.22 5.34 21.91
C GLY A 60 1.21 4.40 21.23
N LEU A 61 -0.05 4.80 21.12
CA LEU A 61 -1.15 3.96 20.63
C LEU A 61 -1.74 4.44 19.30
N THR A 62 -1.93 5.75 19.16
CA THR A 62 -2.54 6.30 17.94
C THR A 62 -1.61 6.15 16.76
N PRO A 63 -2.08 5.55 15.64
CA PRO A 63 -1.29 5.46 14.42
C PRO A 63 -0.85 6.85 13.93
N THR A 64 0.44 7.07 13.85
CA THR A 64 1.09 8.33 13.47
C THR A 64 2.33 8.04 12.63
N THR A 65 3.43 7.63 13.25
CA THR A 65 4.65 7.21 12.55
C THR A 65 4.37 6.06 11.58
N SER A 66 3.63 5.05 12.03
CA SER A 66 3.31 3.88 11.21
C SER A 66 2.54 4.25 9.93
N THR A 67 1.52 5.08 10.02
CA THR A 67 0.72 5.51 8.86
C THR A 67 1.53 6.36 7.89
N THR A 68 2.40 7.23 8.39
CA THR A 68 3.29 8.05 7.56
C THR A 68 4.27 7.17 6.77
N VAL A 69 4.94 6.23 7.42
CA VAL A 69 5.88 5.32 6.76
C VAL A 69 5.16 4.42 5.74
N MET A 70 3.99 3.89 6.08
CA MET A 70 3.18 3.09 5.15
C MET A 70 2.77 3.88 3.91
N THR A 71 2.43 5.16 4.07
CA THR A 71 2.11 6.06 2.95
C THR A 71 3.31 6.24 2.03
N ILE A 72 4.50 6.49 2.59
CA ILE A 72 5.74 6.62 1.80
C ILE A 72 6.03 5.34 1.01
N ILE A 73 5.94 4.18 1.64
CA ILE A 73 6.15 2.89 0.97
C ILE A 73 5.10 2.68 -0.13
N GLY A 74 3.85 3.03 0.14
CA GLY A 74 2.77 2.98 -0.85
C GLY A 74 3.05 3.87 -2.07
N ASP A 75 3.51 5.09 -1.85
CA ASP A 75 3.88 6.03 -2.91
C ASP A 75 5.06 5.50 -3.75
N MET A 76 6.05 4.90 -3.10
CA MET A 76 7.18 4.25 -3.80
C MET A 76 6.70 3.09 -4.69
N LEU A 77 5.75 2.29 -4.22
CA LEU A 77 5.14 1.21 -5.02
C LEU A 77 4.39 1.78 -6.22
N VAL A 78 3.60 2.83 -6.03
CA VAL A 78 2.86 3.49 -7.11
C VAL A 78 3.81 4.00 -8.18
N VAL A 79 4.87 4.74 -7.80
CA VAL A 79 5.85 5.27 -8.74
C VAL A 79 6.59 4.16 -9.48
N GLY A 80 7.06 3.14 -8.76
CA GLY A 80 7.73 1.99 -9.37
C GLY A 80 6.84 1.21 -10.34
N LEU A 81 5.56 1.06 -10.02
CA LEU A 81 4.59 0.42 -10.91
C LEU A 81 4.31 1.28 -12.16
N MET A 82 4.16 2.58 -11.99
CA MET A 82 3.96 3.51 -13.12
C MET A 82 5.12 3.44 -14.11
N GLU A 83 6.35 3.43 -13.61
CA GLU A 83 7.55 3.26 -14.46
C GLU A 83 7.55 1.89 -15.17
N LYS A 84 7.30 0.82 -14.42
CA LYS A 84 7.33 -0.54 -14.94
C LYS A 84 6.32 -0.80 -16.05
N ILE A 85 5.10 -0.24 -15.93
CA ILE A 85 4.05 -0.41 -16.94
C ILE A 85 4.07 0.65 -18.04
N GLY A 86 5.01 1.62 -17.98
CA GLY A 86 5.07 2.73 -18.93
C GLY A 86 3.83 3.62 -18.85
N PHE A 87 3.33 3.92 -17.65
CA PHE A 87 2.12 4.72 -17.47
C PHE A 87 2.32 6.16 -17.93
N THR A 88 1.50 6.61 -18.86
CA THR A 88 1.66 7.91 -19.54
C THR A 88 0.65 8.96 -19.06
N LYS A 89 0.90 10.23 -19.44
CA LYS A 89 -0.05 11.32 -19.21
C LYS A 89 -1.39 11.07 -19.90
N GLU A 90 -1.37 10.46 -21.07
CA GLU A 90 -2.57 10.10 -21.82
C GLU A 90 -3.40 9.05 -21.08
N GLU A 91 -2.74 8.04 -20.49
CA GLU A 91 -3.41 7.05 -19.63
C GLU A 91 -3.97 7.68 -18.35
N TYR A 92 -3.25 8.64 -17.78
CA TYR A 92 -3.74 9.43 -16.64
C TYR A 92 -4.98 10.24 -17.00
N ALA A 93 -4.95 10.95 -18.16
CA ALA A 93 -6.05 11.78 -18.64
C ALA A 93 -7.34 10.99 -18.87
N LYS A 94 -7.26 9.73 -19.34
CA LYS A 94 -8.42 8.85 -19.50
C LYS A 94 -9.16 8.59 -18.17
N ARG A 95 -8.46 8.62 -17.04
CA ARG A 95 -9.01 8.38 -15.70
C ARG A 95 -9.39 9.65 -14.96
N HIS A 96 -8.83 10.79 -15.38
CA HIS A 96 -9.05 12.12 -14.81
C HIS A 96 -9.54 13.08 -15.88
N HIS A 97 -10.79 12.93 -16.31
CA HIS A 97 -11.38 13.68 -17.41
C HIS A 97 -11.82 15.12 -17.04
N SER A 98 -11.82 15.47 -15.74
CA SER A 98 -12.24 16.80 -15.26
C SER A 98 -11.32 17.33 -14.17
N GLY A 99 -11.50 18.61 -13.81
CA GLY A 99 -10.74 19.29 -12.78
C GLY A 99 -9.29 19.61 -13.16
N TYR A 100 -8.54 20.17 -12.19
CA TYR A 100 -7.16 20.63 -12.39
C TYR A 100 -6.23 19.55 -12.95
N LEU A 101 -6.23 18.36 -12.35
CA LEU A 101 -5.36 17.26 -12.76
C LEU A 101 -5.70 16.75 -14.17
N GLY A 102 -6.97 16.71 -14.53
CA GLY A 102 -7.40 16.36 -15.88
C GLY A 102 -6.90 17.35 -16.91
N SER A 103 -7.09 18.64 -16.68
CA SER A 103 -6.58 19.71 -17.57
C SER A 103 -5.06 19.72 -17.68
N LYS A 104 -4.36 19.52 -16.56
CA LYS A 104 -2.90 19.43 -16.54
C LYS A 104 -2.37 18.20 -17.30
N SER A 105 -3.03 17.05 -17.17
CA SER A 105 -2.60 15.83 -17.86
C SER A 105 -2.79 15.91 -19.38
N ARG A 106 -3.76 16.68 -19.85
CA ARG A 106 -3.97 16.98 -21.28
C ARG A 106 -3.11 18.13 -21.81
N GLY A 107 -2.31 18.79 -20.98
CA GLY A 107 -1.47 19.92 -21.37
C GLY A 107 -2.24 21.23 -21.60
N GLU A 108 -3.49 21.34 -21.09
CA GLU A 108 -4.32 22.55 -21.20
C GLU A 108 -3.87 23.67 -20.25
N ILE A 109 -3.20 23.29 -19.15
CA ILE A 109 -2.61 24.20 -18.15
C ILE A 109 -1.23 23.72 -17.71
N HIS A 110 -0.37 24.64 -17.24
CA HIS A 110 0.99 24.38 -16.77
C HIS A 110 1.11 24.28 -15.25
#